data_86f50e3c3fcb50f18f526d541e1ee654
#
_entry.id   86f50e3c3fcb50f18f526d541e1ee654
#
_cell.length_a   1.000
_cell.length_b   1.000
_cell.length_c   1.000
_cell.angle_alpha   90.00
_cell.angle_beta   90.00
_cell.angle_gamma   90.00
#
_symmetry.space_group_name_H-M   'P 1'
#
loop_
_entity.id
_entity.type
_entity.pdbx_description
1 polymer ?
#
loop_
_entity_poly.entity_id
_entity_poly.type
_entity_poly.pdbx_seq_one_letter_code
_entity_poly.pdbx_strand_id
1 'polypeptide(L)'
;STTNSTNEDVTATVTFDKEDVIVDGGNVHTFTENGEFTFRYIDSAGNTGTAIAKVTWIDKTLPKATITYSTTNPTNQDVMASISFDKEDVTITNNDGNNTYTFTENGQFEFEFVGPAGNRGTAIAKVNNIDKDVPVPTISYDITNPTNQNVTATITFNEENVTVKDGNTHVFEDSGEYTFEFEDRAGN
;
A
#
# COMPACT_ATOMS: atom_id res chain seq x y z
N SER A 1 -20.69 28.75 -6.71
CA SER A 1 -20.14 27.59 -7.42
C SER A 1 -19.10 26.93 -6.53
N THR A 2 -19.30 25.70 -6.18
CA THR A 2 -18.27 24.87 -5.52
C THR A 2 -17.16 24.69 -6.55
N THR A 3 -16.06 25.42 -6.38
CA THR A 3 -14.85 25.18 -7.16
C THR A 3 -14.21 23.90 -6.59
N ASN A 4 -14.08 22.87 -7.42
CA ASN A 4 -13.36 21.66 -7.03
C ASN A 4 -11.89 22.00 -6.75
N SER A 5 -11.28 21.32 -5.77
CA SER A 5 -9.86 21.47 -5.50
C SER A 5 -9.03 21.12 -6.75
N THR A 6 -7.90 21.81 -6.92
CA THR A 6 -6.96 21.60 -8.03
C THR A 6 -5.52 21.64 -7.53
N ASN A 7 -4.64 20.88 -8.17
CA ASN A 7 -3.19 20.96 -7.96
C ASN A 7 -2.50 21.92 -8.94
N GLU A 8 -3.29 22.52 -9.85
CA GLU A 8 -2.81 23.48 -10.83
C GLU A 8 -2.83 24.92 -10.29
N ASP A 9 -2.05 25.80 -10.92
CA ASP A 9 -2.10 27.22 -10.66
C ASP A 9 -3.42 27.82 -11.14
N VAL A 10 -3.96 28.78 -10.39
CA VAL A 10 -5.24 29.43 -10.68
C VAL A 10 -5.02 30.86 -11.11
N THR A 11 -5.54 31.22 -12.28
CA THR A 11 -5.43 32.59 -12.79
C THR A 11 -6.72 33.36 -12.56
N ALA A 12 -6.61 34.52 -11.92
CA ALA A 12 -7.69 35.50 -11.77
C ALA A 12 -7.50 36.64 -12.77
N THR A 13 -8.58 37.05 -13.41
CA THR A 13 -8.61 38.21 -14.33
C THR A 13 -9.64 39.18 -13.84
N VAL A 14 -9.30 40.47 -13.72
CA VAL A 14 -10.24 41.55 -13.50
C VAL A 14 -10.70 42.15 -14.82
N THR A 15 -11.99 42.32 -14.99
CA THR A 15 -12.62 42.96 -16.16
C THR A 15 -13.50 44.10 -15.73
N PHE A 16 -13.73 45.06 -16.62
CA PHE A 16 -14.52 46.26 -16.37
C PHE A 16 -15.61 46.41 -17.46
N ASP A 17 -16.68 47.06 -17.10
CA ASP A 17 -17.78 47.47 -18.00
C ASP A 17 -17.48 48.75 -18.74
N LYS A 18 -16.37 49.44 -18.41
CA LYS A 18 -15.89 50.67 -19.03
C LYS A 18 -14.60 50.41 -19.79
N GLU A 19 -14.41 51.17 -20.87
CA GLU A 19 -13.11 51.27 -21.54
C GLU A 19 -12.21 52.25 -20.78
N ASP A 20 -10.90 52.25 -21.07
CA ASP A 20 -9.88 53.16 -20.51
C ASP A 20 -9.68 53.03 -19.00
N VAL A 21 -9.88 51.84 -18.42
CA VAL A 21 -9.47 51.54 -17.06
C VAL A 21 -8.03 50.97 -17.06
N ILE A 22 -7.13 51.57 -16.28
CA ILE A 22 -5.76 51.13 -16.12
C ILE A 22 -5.67 50.36 -14.81
N VAL A 23 -5.11 49.12 -14.85
CA VAL A 23 -4.85 48.28 -13.66
C VAL A 23 -3.35 48.31 -13.38
N ASP A 24 -3.01 48.65 -12.14
CA ASP A 24 -1.63 48.65 -11.66
C ASP A 24 -1.09 47.22 -11.68
N GLY A 25 0.04 46.99 -12.39
CA GLY A 25 0.61 45.66 -12.56
C GLY A 25 -0.10 44.71 -13.55
N GLY A 26 -1.16 45.20 -14.24
CA GLY A 26 -1.95 44.43 -15.21
C GLY A 26 -3.20 43.79 -14.62
N ASN A 27 -4.04 43.29 -15.51
CA ASN A 27 -5.37 42.77 -15.18
C ASN A 27 -5.44 41.27 -14.87
N VAL A 28 -4.29 40.59 -14.76
CA VAL A 28 -4.17 39.16 -14.54
C VAL A 28 -3.24 38.90 -13.35
N HIS A 29 -3.64 37.97 -12.48
CA HIS A 29 -2.78 37.46 -11.40
C HIS A 29 -2.90 35.95 -11.34
N THR A 30 -1.74 35.25 -11.24
CA THR A 30 -1.69 33.78 -11.11
C THR A 30 -1.35 33.41 -9.67
N PHE A 31 -2.24 32.63 -9.04
CA PHE A 31 -2.06 32.03 -7.74
C PHE A 31 -1.35 30.68 -7.90
N THR A 32 -0.21 30.52 -7.28
CA THR A 32 0.53 29.25 -7.16
C THR A 32 0.19 28.51 -5.87
N GLU A 33 -0.45 29.20 -4.93
CA GLU A 33 -0.95 28.73 -3.62
C GLU A 33 -2.23 29.49 -3.23
N ASN A 34 -2.91 29.02 -2.19
CA ASN A 34 -4.10 29.71 -1.68
C ASN A 34 -3.74 31.08 -1.12
N GLY A 35 -4.59 32.08 -1.43
CA GLY A 35 -4.32 33.45 -1.01
C GLY A 35 -5.31 34.45 -1.55
N GLU A 36 -4.98 35.72 -1.34
CA GLU A 36 -5.75 36.87 -1.82
C GLU A 36 -4.81 37.82 -2.57
N PHE A 37 -5.33 38.41 -3.66
CA PHE A 37 -4.66 39.44 -4.43
C PHE A 37 -5.59 40.62 -4.65
N THR A 38 -5.10 41.85 -4.47
CA THR A 38 -5.88 43.07 -4.68
C THR A 38 -5.43 43.76 -5.96
N PHE A 39 -6.29 43.76 -6.97
CA PHE A 39 -6.14 44.60 -8.14
C PHE A 39 -6.45 46.05 -7.77
N ARG A 40 -5.59 47.00 -8.14
CA ARG A 40 -5.79 48.44 -7.98
C ARG A 40 -5.98 49.03 -9.39
N TYR A 41 -6.93 49.87 -9.53
CA TYR A 41 -7.24 50.45 -10.84
C TYR A 41 -7.66 51.91 -10.78
N ILE A 42 -7.54 52.60 -11.90
CA ILE A 42 -7.91 53.98 -12.11
C ILE A 42 -8.61 54.15 -13.46
N ASP A 43 -9.71 54.87 -13.52
CA ASP A 43 -10.38 55.23 -14.81
C ASP A 43 -9.79 56.53 -15.39
N SER A 44 -10.20 56.84 -16.62
CA SER A 44 -9.76 58.03 -17.35
C SER A 44 -10.15 59.35 -16.71
N ALA A 45 -11.13 59.39 -15.79
CA ALA A 45 -11.54 60.53 -14.99
C ALA A 45 -10.72 60.69 -13.67
N GLY A 46 -9.80 59.74 -13.39
CA GLY A 46 -8.98 59.71 -12.19
C GLY A 46 -9.65 59.05 -10.98
N ASN A 47 -10.80 58.35 -11.16
CA ASN A 47 -11.43 57.62 -10.05
C ASN A 47 -10.68 56.32 -9.82
N THR A 48 -10.28 56.05 -8.59
CA THR A 48 -9.52 54.86 -8.18
C THR A 48 -10.44 53.84 -7.50
N GLY A 49 -10.09 52.55 -7.66
CA GLY A 49 -10.79 51.46 -6.98
C GLY A 49 -9.91 50.23 -6.79
N THR A 50 -10.49 49.24 -6.10
CA THR A 50 -9.82 47.95 -5.85
C THR A 50 -10.81 46.80 -6.08
N ALA A 51 -10.28 45.66 -6.56
CA ALA A 51 -11.00 44.41 -6.66
C ALA A 51 -10.14 43.30 -6.02
N ILE A 52 -10.75 42.47 -5.17
CA ILE A 52 -10.02 41.40 -4.45
C ILE A 52 -10.38 40.07 -5.13
N ALA A 53 -9.35 39.36 -5.58
CA ALA A 53 -9.44 37.96 -5.95
C ALA A 53 -8.99 37.09 -4.76
N LYS A 54 -9.72 36.00 -4.51
CA LYS A 54 -9.42 35.06 -3.42
C LYS A 54 -9.47 33.61 -3.96
N VAL A 55 -8.44 32.85 -3.69
CA VAL A 55 -8.34 31.43 -4.02
C VAL A 55 -8.10 30.63 -2.74
N THR A 56 -8.89 29.57 -2.52
CA THR A 56 -8.82 28.72 -1.31
C THR A 56 -8.91 27.22 -1.66
N TRP A 57 -8.78 26.85 -2.94
CA TRP A 57 -9.00 25.50 -3.44
C TRP A 57 -7.79 24.88 -4.17
N ILE A 58 -6.61 25.53 -4.10
CA ILE A 58 -5.37 24.89 -4.55
C ILE A 58 -4.92 23.90 -3.48
N ASP A 59 -4.77 22.64 -3.86
CA ASP A 59 -4.22 21.57 -3.02
C ASP A 59 -3.18 20.78 -3.81
N LYS A 60 -1.91 21.04 -3.56
CA LYS A 60 -0.74 20.38 -4.19
C LYS A 60 -0.19 19.22 -3.34
N THR A 61 -0.89 18.82 -2.28
CA THR A 61 -0.42 17.78 -1.38
C THR A 61 -0.88 16.40 -1.85
N LEU A 62 0.05 15.44 -1.88
CA LEU A 62 -0.26 14.04 -2.17
C LEU A 62 -1.10 13.41 -1.05
N PRO A 63 -2.09 12.53 -1.36
CA PRO A 63 -2.68 11.65 -0.37
C PRO A 63 -1.62 10.76 0.25
N LYS A 64 -1.66 10.60 1.58
CA LYS A 64 -0.79 9.68 2.29
C LYS A 64 -1.43 8.29 2.28
N ALA A 65 -0.77 7.34 1.60
CA ALA A 65 -1.18 5.95 1.55
C ALA A 65 -0.72 5.17 2.79
N THR A 66 -1.57 4.24 3.24
CA THR A 66 -1.25 3.24 4.27
C THR A 66 -1.62 1.87 3.72
N ILE A 67 -0.68 0.92 3.78
CA ILE A 67 -0.90 -0.47 3.36
C ILE A 67 -0.96 -1.37 4.58
N THR A 68 -1.96 -2.24 4.62
CA THR A 68 -2.16 -3.28 5.64
C THR A 68 -2.26 -4.64 4.97
N TYR A 69 -1.99 -5.72 5.73
CA TYR A 69 -1.99 -7.09 5.22
C TYR A 69 -2.91 -7.97 6.07
N SER A 70 -3.50 -9.00 5.44
CA SER A 70 -4.32 -10.00 6.14
C SER A 70 -3.51 -10.76 7.20
N THR A 71 -2.23 -11.01 6.93
CA THR A 71 -1.25 -11.54 7.89
C THR A 71 0.15 -11.08 7.55
N THR A 72 1.01 -10.97 8.56
CA THR A 72 2.46 -10.74 8.45
C THR A 72 3.26 -11.91 9.00
N ASN A 73 2.57 -12.93 9.57
CA ASN A 73 3.20 -14.17 10.02
C ASN A 73 3.46 -15.08 8.81
N PRO A 74 4.45 -15.99 8.88
CA PRO A 74 4.61 -17.06 7.90
C PRO A 74 3.29 -17.79 7.66
N THR A 75 2.97 -18.10 6.40
CA THR A 75 1.70 -18.72 6.03
C THR A 75 1.81 -19.46 4.71
N ASN A 76 1.11 -20.59 4.58
CA ASN A 76 0.91 -21.29 3.31
C ASN A 76 -0.33 -20.77 2.54
N GLN A 77 -1.03 -19.78 3.10
CA GLN A 77 -2.20 -19.17 2.48
C GLN A 77 -1.82 -17.92 1.69
N ASP A 78 -2.71 -17.50 0.81
CA ASP A 78 -2.60 -16.24 0.10
C ASP A 78 -2.68 -15.05 1.06
N VAL A 79 -1.92 -13.99 0.78
CA VAL A 79 -1.89 -12.77 1.58
C VAL A 79 -2.54 -11.62 0.82
N MET A 80 -3.57 -11.02 1.40
CA MET A 80 -4.22 -9.84 0.84
C MET A 80 -3.59 -8.57 1.42
N ALA A 81 -3.15 -7.67 0.54
CA ALA A 81 -2.79 -6.30 0.87
C ALA A 81 -3.98 -5.37 0.60
N SER A 82 -4.18 -4.40 1.49
CA SER A 82 -5.22 -3.37 1.37
C SER A 82 -4.58 -1.99 1.51
N ILE A 83 -4.93 -1.05 0.61
CA ILE A 83 -4.49 0.34 0.66
C ILE A 83 -5.62 1.24 1.15
N SER A 84 -5.28 2.21 1.99
CA SER A 84 -6.16 3.28 2.46
C SER A 84 -5.43 4.63 2.45
N PHE A 85 -6.18 5.72 2.53
CA PHE A 85 -5.63 7.08 2.42
C PHE A 85 -6.13 7.98 3.56
N ASP A 86 -5.36 9.03 3.85
CA ASP A 86 -5.70 10.09 4.80
C ASP A 86 -6.66 11.15 4.21
N LYS A 87 -6.91 11.11 2.89
CA LYS A 87 -7.88 11.96 2.17
C LYS A 87 -9.03 11.12 1.64
N GLU A 88 -10.22 11.72 1.61
CA GLU A 88 -11.40 11.17 0.92
C GLU A 88 -11.28 11.33 -0.60
N ASP A 89 -12.12 10.64 -1.36
CA ASP A 89 -12.24 10.71 -2.83
C ASP A 89 -10.93 10.44 -3.60
N VAL A 90 -10.02 9.65 -3.01
CA VAL A 90 -8.84 9.13 -3.73
C VAL A 90 -9.26 7.95 -4.60
N THR A 91 -8.87 8.00 -5.87
CA THR A 91 -9.16 6.95 -6.85
C THR A 91 -7.93 6.13 -7.16
N ILE A 92 -8.04 4.80 -7.07
CA ILE A 92 -7.02 3.86 -7.58
C ILE A 92 -7.14 3.86 -9.11
N THR A 93 -6.01 4.04 -9.80
CA THR A 93 -5.97 4.18 -11.27
C THR A 93 -5.50 2.92 -12.00
N ASN A 94 -4.96 1.95 -11.27
CA ASN A 94 -4.66 0.60 -11.75
C ASN A 94 -5.52 -0.44 -11.00
N ASN A 95 -5.20 -1.73 -11.12
CA ASN A 95 -5.87 -2.83 -10.39
C ASN A 95 -7.40 -2.80 -10.52
N ASP A 96 -7.93 -2.40 -11.70
CA ASP A 96 -9.37 -2.22 -11.97
C ASP A 96 -10.09 -1.33 -10.94
N GLY A 97 -9.37 -0.39 -10.32
CA GLY A 97 -9.88 0.50 -9.28
C GLY A 97 -9.99 -0.15 -7.89
N ASN A 98 -9.54 -1.39 -7.71
CA ASN A 98 -9.62 -2.09 -6.43
C ASN A 98 -8.53 -1.59 -5.47
N ASN A 99 -8.92 -1.39 -4.22
CA ASN A 99 -8.02 -1.01 -3.12
C ASN A 99 -7.40 -2.23 -2.41
N THR A 100 -7.56 -3.43 -2.95
CA THR A 100 -6.96 -4.67 -2.43
C THR A 100 -6.25 -5.42 -3.55
N TYR A 101 -5.15 -6.10 -3.20
CA TYR A 101 -4.41 -7.01 -4.07
C TYR A 101 -4.08 -8.29 -3.32
N THR A 102 -4.30 -9.46 -3.94
CA THR A 102 -4.02 -10.77 -3.34
C THR A 102 -2.74 -11.34 -3.92
N PHE A 103 -1.78 -11.61 -3.03
CA PHE A 103 -0.55 -12.30 -3.34
C PHE A 103 -0.75 -13.80 -3.17
N THR A 104 -0.51 -14.57 -4.21
CA THR A 104 -0.49 -16.04 -4.21
C THR A 104 0.92 -16.60 -3.98
N GLU A 105 1.95 -15.75 -4.11
CA GLU A 105 3.37 -16.00 -3.88
C GLU A 105 4.05 -14.73 -3.36
N ASN A 106 5.29 -14.85 -2.87
CA ASN A 106 6.07 -13.69 -2.43
C ASN A 106 6.37 -12.75 -3.59
N GLY A 107 6.20 -11.44 -3.35
CA GLY A 107 6.38 -10.46 -4.40
C GLY A 107 6.03 -9.04 -3.97
N GLN A 108 5.84 -8.17 -4.94
CA GLN A 108 5.43 -6.79 -4.71
C GLN A 108 4.38 -6.36 -5.75
N PHE A 109 3.51 -5.46 -5.34
CA PHE A 109 2.51 -4.82 -6.19
C PHE A 109 2.53 -3.32 -5.94
N GLU A 110 2.54 -2.50 -7.01
CA GLU A 110 2.47 -1.05 -6.93
C GLU A 110 1.03 -0.60 -7.18
N PHE A 111 0.41 0.04 -6.20
CA PHE A 111 -0.84 0.77 -6.36
C PHE A 111 -0.54 2.15 -6.93
N GLU A 112 -1.26 2.52 -7.99
CA GLU A 112 -1.27 3.87 -8.54
C GLU A 112 -2.58 4.56 -8.15
N PHE A 113 -2.52 5.84 -7.76
CA PHE A 113 -3.68 6.57 -7.32
C PHE A 113 -3.65 8.04 -7.68
N VAL A 114 -4.83 8.68 -7.66
CA VAL A 114 -5.01 10.11 -7.84
C VAL A 114 -5.93 10.67 -6.76
N GLY A 115 -5.49 11.74 -6.13
CA GLY A 115 -6.28 12.49 -5.15
C GLY A 115 -7.33 13.41 -5.80
N PRO A 116 -8.27 13.96 -5.00
CA PRO A 116 -9.38 14.77 -5.51
C PRO A 116 -8.95 16.07 -6.22
N ALA A 117 -7.77 16.58 -5.90
CA ALA A 117 -7.18 17.74 -6.57
C ALA A 117 -6.35 17.40 -7.82
N GLY A 118 -6.23 16.12 -8.18
CA GLY A 118 -5.45 15.65 -9.33
C GLY A 118 -4.00 15.26 -9.01
N ASN A 119 -3.59 15.27 -7.73
CA ASN A 119 -2.27 14.82 -7.31
C ASN A 119 -2.14 13.30 -7.48
N ARG A 120 -1.16 12.85 -8.29
CA ARG A 120 -0.90 11.43 -8.59
C ARG A 120 0.22 10.90 -7.71
N GLY A 121 0.07 9.67 -7.23
CA GLY A 121 1.06 8.99 -6.42
C GLY A 121 1.05 7.49 -6.60
N THR A 122 2.05 6.81 -6.01
CA THR A 122 2.16 5.35 -5.97
C THR A 122 2.47 4.87 -4.56
N ALA A 123 2.11 3.62 -4.26
CA ALA A 123 2.46 2.95 -3.03
C ALA A 123 2.72 1.45 -3.29
N ILE A 124 3.82 0.92 -2.76
CA ILE A 124 4.24 -0.46 -3.00
C ILE A 124 3.85 -1.34 -1.82
N ALA A 125 3.01 -2.35 -2.08
CA ALA A 125 2.79 -3.49 -1.19
C ALA A 125 3.87 -4.55 -1.45
N LYS A 126 4.43 -5.14 -0.37
CA LYS A 126 5.44 -6.20 -0.47
C LYS A 126 5.13 -7.32 0.49
N VAL A 127 5.10 -8.56 -0.02
CA VAL A 127 4.89 -9.79 0.73
C VAL A 127 6.13 -10.68 0.58
N ASN A 128 6.58 -11.27 1.69
CA ASN A 128 7.73 -12.17 1.76
C ASN A 128 7.57 -13.28 2.82
N ASN A 129 6.34 -13.51 3.25
CA ASN A 129 5.97 -14.44 4.32
C ASN A 129 5.08 -15.60 3.84
N ILE A 130 4.88 -15.76 2.54
CA ILE A 130 4.20 -16.93 1.95
C ILE A 130 5.23 -18.03 1.76
N ASP A 131 4.93 -19.18 2.33
CA ASP A 131 5.69 -20.41 2.20
C ASP A 131 4.70 -21.57 1.98
N LYS A 132 4.72 -22.16 0.80
CA LYS A 132 3.85 -23.28 0.38
C LYS A 132 4.63 -24.58 0.20
N ASP A 133 5.91 -24.58 0.54
CA ASP A 133 6.76 -25.76 0.44
C ASP A 133 6.51 -26.66 1.65
N VAL A 134 6.22 -27.93 1.39
CA VAL A 134 6.03 -28.94 2.44
C VAL A 134 7.39 -29.43 2.92
N PRO A 135 7.64 -29.53 4.26
CA PRO A 135 8.86 -30.10 4.78
C PRO A 135 9.13 -31.49 4.25
N VAL A 136 10.37 -31.74 3.81
CA VAL A 136 10.78 -33.07 3.31
C VAL A 136 11.42 -33.87 4.44
N PRO A 137 10.75 -34.96 4.94
CA PRO A 137 11.28 -35.74 6.04
C PRO A 137 12.37 -36.73 5.59
N THR A 138 13.28 -37.02 6.49
CA THR A 138 14.23 -38.14 6.43
C THR A 138 14.13 -38.93 7.73
N ILE A 139 13.90 -40.25 7.62
CA ILE A 139 13.87 -41.14 8.78
C ILE A 139 15.16 -41.96 8.83
N SER A 140 15.77 -42.00 9.99
CA SER A 140 16.94 -42.83 10.30
C SER A 140 16.65 -43.74 11.49
N TYR A 141 17.35 -44.86 11.55
CA TYR A 141 17.24 -45.82 12.64
C TYR A 141 18.63 -46.02 13.30
N ASP A 142 18.65 -46.16 14.61
CA ASP A 142 19.87 -46.43 15.35
C ASP A 142 20.41 -47.86 15.10
N ILE A 143 19.53 -48.84 14.85
CA ILE A 143 19.88 -50.24 14.53
C ILE A 143 19.15 -50.63 13.23
N THR A 144 19.91 -51.10 12.22
CA THR A 144 19.34 -51.50 10.89
C THR A 144 19.49 -53.00 10.62
N ASN A 145 20.26 -53.74 11.47
CA ASN A 145 20.40 -55.21 11.37
C ASN A 145 19.34 -55.89 12.26
N PRO A 146 19.01 -57.19 11.98
CA PRO A 146 18.18 -57.95 12.90
C PRO A 146 18.68 -57.93 14.32
N THR A 147 17.80 -57.60 15.25
CA THR A 147 18.12 -57.39 16.66
C THR A 147 16.99 -57.89 17.57
N ASN A 148 17.30 -58.16 18.81
CA ASN A 148 16.37 -58.40 19.92
C ASN A 148 16.27 -57.19 20.86
N GLN A 149 16.84 -56.03 20.46
CA GLN A 149 16.79 -54.78 21.20
C GLN A 149 15.73 -53.85 20.60
N ASN A 150 15.29 -52.90 21.42
CA ASN A 150 14.44 -51.81 20.91
C ASN A 150 15.18 -51.03 19.84
N VAL A 151 14.44 -50.55 18.85
CA VAL A 151 14.93 -49.77 17.73
C VAL A 151 14.36 -48.36 17.77
N THR A 152 15.19 -47.33 17.72
CA THR A 152 14.76 -45.93 17.69
C THR A 152 14.76 -45.42 16.27
N ALA A 153 13.59 -44.96 15.81
CA ALA A 153 13.46 -44.13 14.62
C ALA A 153 13.60 -42.63 14.98
N THR A 154 14.33 -41.89 14.16
CA THR A 154 14.48 -40.43 14.28
C THR A 154 14.09 -39.78 12.97
N ILE A 155 13.17 -38.79 13.03
CA ILE A 155 12.83 -37.97 11.88
C ILE A 155 13.61 -36.65 11.90
N THR A 156 14.09 -36.22 10.75
CA THR A 156 14.76 -34.93 10.49
C THR A 156 14.20 -34.33 9.19
N PHE A 157 14.40 -33.04 8.96
CA PHE A 157 13.86 -32.33 7.80
C PHE A 157 14.95 -31.59 7.05
N ASN A 158 14.66 -31.26 5.79
CA ASN A 158 15.49 -30.44 4.92
C ASN A 158 15.47 -28.95 5.29
N GLU A 159 14.62 -28.54 6.23
CA GLU A 159 14.42 -27.16 6.68
C GLU A 159 14.34 -27.06 8.21
N GLU A 160 14.42 -25.82 8.71
CA GLU A 160 14.33 -25.50 10.14
C GLU A 160 12.89 -25.19 10.56
N ASN A 161 12.64 -25.20 11.87
CA ASN A 161 11.36 -24.82 12.49
C ASN A 161 10.15 -25.70 12.13
N VAL A 162 10.38 -26.97 11.83
CA VAL A 162 9.34 -27.98 11.72
C VAL A 162 9.00 -28.50 13.11
N THR A 163 7.71 -28.51 13.44
CA THR A 163 7.19 -29.04 14.69
C THR A 163 6.69 -30.46 14.46
N VAL A 164 7.20 -31.43 15.24
CA VAL A 164 6.71 -32.81 15.24
C VAL A 164 5.82 -33.02 16.46
N LYS A 165 4.58 -33.48 16.27
CA LYS A 165 3.50 -33.54 17.27
C LYS A 165 3.91 -34.28 18.55
N ASP A 166 4.48 -35.48 18.44
CA ASP A 166 4.85 -36.35 19.58
C ASP A 166 6.37 -36.46 19.78
N GLY A 167 7.12 -35.48 19.22
CA GLY A 167 8.57 -35.46 19.22
C GLY A 167 9.18 -36.15 18.00
N ASN A 168 10.46 -35.92 17.79
CA ASN A 168 11.17 -36.35 16.59
C ASN A 168 11.78 -37.76 16.69
N THR A 169 11.43 -38.55 17.72
CA THR A 169 11.90 -39.93 17.90
C THR A 169 10.74 -40.83 18.30
N HIS A 170 10.78 -42.08 17.82
CA HIS A 170 9.89 -43.16 18.23
C HIS A 170 10.67 -44.45 18.52
N VAL A 171 10.36 -45.15 19.63
CA VAL A 171 11.00 -46.39 20.01
C VAL A 171 10.10 -47.57 19.72
N PHE A 172 10.54 -48.48 18.89
CA PHE A 172 9.89 -49.76 18.57
C PHE A 172 10.40 -50.83 19.57
N GLU A 173 9.48 -51.40 20.34
CA GLU A 173 9.77 -52.56 21.20
C GLU A 173 9.60 -53.88 20.43
N ASP A 174 8.72 -53.88 19.41
CA ASP A 174 8.47 -54.95 18.48
C ASP A 174 8.42 -54.40 17.03
N SER A 175 8.41 -55.31 16.05
CA SER A 175 8.24 -54.91 14.64
C SER A 175 6.86 -54.27 14.42
N GLY A 176 6.84 -53.09 13.77
CA GLY A 176 5.62 -52.33 13.58
C GLY A 176 5.83 -51.13 12.65
N GLU A 177 4.81 -50.28 12.57
CA GLU A 177 4.80 -49.02 11.82
C GLU A 177 4.46 -47.88 12.77
N TYR A 178 5.05 -46.72 12.51
CA TYR A 178 4.74 -45.47 13.22
C TYR A 178 4.70 -44.31 12.21
N THR A 179 3.68 -43.45 12.37
CA THR A 179 3.52 -42.26 11.54
C THR A 179 3.87 -41.01 12.33
N PHE A 180 4.89 -40.27 11.88
CA PHE A 180 5.19 -38.95 12.41
C PHE A 180 4.26 -37.92 11.76
N GLU A 181 3.55 -37.15 12.58
CA GLU A 181 2.77 -35.97 12.16
C GLU A 181 3.61 -34.71 12.43
N PHE A 182 3.70 -33.83 11.45
CA PHE A 182 4.53 -32.63 11.56
C PHE A 182 3.92 -31.50 10.72
N GLU A 183 4.29 -30.29 11.07
CA GLU A 183 3.99 -29.07 10.34
C GLU A 183 5.17 -28.10 10.45
N ASP A 184 5.37 -27.27 9.43
CA ASP A 184 6.30 -26.16 9.48
C ASP A 184 5.68 -24.91 10.13
N ARG A 185 6.46 -23.80 10.12
CA ARG A 185 6.02 -22.53 10.68
C ARG A 185 4.92 -21.85 9.85
N ALA A 186 4.80 -22.18 8.56
CA ALA A 186 3.78 -21.65 7.66
C ALA A 186 2.47 -22.46 7.70
N GLY A 187 2.48 -23.64 8.34
CA GLY A 187 1.35 -24.55 8.45
C GLY A 187 1.25 -25.55 7.29
N ASN A 188 2.39 -25.86 6.64
CA ASN A 188 2.47 -26.95 5.64
C ASN A 188 2.63 -28.30 6.30
#